data_9c0df064802506c537a3afd18b5f4c60
#
_entry.id   9c0df064802506c537a3afd18b5f4c60
#
_cell.length_a   1.000
_cell.length_b   1.000
_cell.length_c   1.000
_cell.angle_alpha   90.00
_cell.angle_beta   90.00
_cell.angle_gamma   90.00
#
_symmetry.space_group_name_H-M   'P 1'
#
loop_
_entity.id
_entity.type
_entity.pdbx_description
1 polymer ?
#
loop_
_entity_poly.entity_id
_entity_poly.type
_entity_poly.pdbx_seq_one_letter_code
_entity_poly.pdbx_strand_id
1 'polypeptide(L)'
;NIMVLCVSTDGGKSFRSCEAVVEHPDPQCRIYDPCLWIDPHGVLWMSWTQARGFNDGRSGVWVSQCSDPDADNLVWSPPRRIANGIMMNKPIVTSKGDWLFPTAIWCDTSGSVPTERHGLENEQFSNVYASLDEGRTIALRGHADIPHRSFDENMIVEKRDGSLWMLTRT
;
A
#
# COMPACT_ATOMS: atom_id res chain seq x y z
N ASN A 1 -16.46 -6.26 4.77
CA ASN A 1 -15.00 -6.19 4.96
C ASN A 1 -14.67 -5.04 5.90
N ILE A 2 -14.04 -5.36 7.03
CA ILE A 2 -13.53 -4.40 8.01
C ILE A 2 -12.05 -4.70 8.25
N MET A 3 -11.26 -3.69 8.55
CA MET A 3 -9.94 -3.87 9.14
C MET A 3 -10.00 -3.54 10.63
N VAL A 4 -9.30 -4.35 11.40
CA VAL A 4 -9.19 -4.19 12.85
C VAL A 4 -7.73 -3.98 13.23
N LEU A 5 -7.50 -3.08 14.17
CA LEU A 5 -6.19 -2.83 14.75
C LEU A 5 -6.12 -3.50 16.11
N CYS A 6 -5.08 -4.26 16.36
CA CYS A 6 -4.81 -4.89 17.64
C CYS A 6 -3.49 -4.37 18.21
N VAL A 7 -3.44 -4.16 19.51
CA VAL A 7 -2.26 -3.61 20.18
C VAL A 7 -1.73 -4.59 21.23
N SER A 8 -0.42 -4.80 21.23
CA SER A 8 0.30 -5.55 22.24
C SER A 8 1.16 -4.61 23.10
N THR A 9 1.15 -4.81 24.39
CA THR A 9 2.01 -4.09 25.36
C THR A 9 3.02 -5.02 26.06
N ASP A 10 3.10 -6.27 25.61
CA ASP A 10 3.94 -7.32 26.22
C ASP A 10 4.94 -7.95 25.26
N GLY A 11 5.31 -7.21 24.20
CA GLY A 11 6.26 -7.65 23.18
C GLY A 11 5.67 -8.69 22.20
N GLY A 12 4.37 -8.62 21.97
CA GLY A 12 3.68 -9.47 20.99
C GLY A 12 3.23 -10.83 21.54
N LYS A 13 3.29 -11.05 22.86
CA LYS A 13 2.83 -12.30 23.48
C LYS A 13 1.31 -12.37 23.55
N SER A 14 0.65 -11.21 23.69
CA SER A 14 -0.79 -11.08 23.59
C SER A 14 -1.18 -9.79 22.87
N PHE A 15 -2.37 -9.79 22.28
CA PHE A 15 -2.94 -8.61 21.64
C PHE A 15 -4.29 -8.31 22.27
N ARG A 16 -4.54 -7.04 22.60
CA ARG A 16 -5.84 -6.60 23.11
C ARG A 16 -6.90 -6.71 22.03
N SER A 17 -8.15 -6.80 22.46
CA SER A 17 -9.30 -6.76 21.55
C SER A 17 -9.25 -5.51 20.67
N CYS A 18 -9.53 -5.72 19.41
CA CYS A 18 -9.27 -4.82 18.34
C CYS A 18 -10.47 -3.95 18.05
N GLU A 19 -10.23 -2.71 17.71
CA GLU A 19 -11.27 -1.82 17.20
C GLU A 19 -11.26 -1.86 15.66
N ALA A 20 -12.45 -1.76 15.07
CA ALA A 20 -12.56 -1.54 13.63
C ALA A 20 -12.00 -0.15 13.29
N VAL A 21 -10.98 -0.10 12.43
CA VAL A 21 -10.33 1.16 12.06
C VAL A 21 -10.68 1.59 10.63
N VAL A 22 -11.08 0.65 9.79
CA VAL A 22 -11.57 0.93 8.44
C VAL A 22 -12.78 0.05 8.15
N GLU A 23 -13.85 0.68 7.72
CA GLU A 23 -15.04 0.03 7.19
C GLU A 23 -15.51 0.79 5.95
N HIS A 24 -15.85 0.05 4.89
CA HIS A 24 -16.40 0.68 3.69
C HIS A 24 -17.92 0.52 3.67
N PRO A 25 -18.68 1.62 3.45
CA PRO A 25 -20.15 1.58 3.48
C PRO A 25 -20.78 0.75 2.33
N ASP A 26 -20.09 0.64 1.19
CA ASP A 26 -20.53 -0.22 0.09
C ASP A 26 -20.05 -1.66 0.34
N PRO A 27 -20.96 -2.63 0.54
CA PRO A 27 -20.59 -4.03 0.77
C PRO A 27 -19.92 -4.70 -0.45
N GLN A 28 -20.03 -4.10 -1.64
CA GLN A 28 -19.33 -4.58 -2.84
C GLN A 28 -17.88 -4.06 -2.91
N CYS A 29 -17.55 -3.07 -2.10
CA CYS A 29 -16.18 -2.60 -2.00
C CYS A 29 -15.41 -3.47 -1.02
N ARG A 30 -14.34 -4.06 -1.52
CA ARG A 30 -13.43 -4.90 -0.73
C ARG A 30 -12.25 -4.05 -0.25
N ILE A 31 -11.88 -4.23 1.02
CA ILE A 31 -10.67 -3.68 1.61
C ILE A 31 -9.77 -4.86 2.02
N TYR A 32 -8.47 -4.80 1.68
CA TYR A 32 -7.55 -5.91 1.86
C TYR A 32 -6.10 -5.42 1.86
N ASP A 33 -5.15 -6.32 2.14
CA ASP A 33 -3.70 -6.07 2.21
C ASP A 33 -3.33 -4.90 3.11
N PRO A 34 -3.69 -4.96 4.42
CA PRO A 34 -3.35 -3.92 5.36
C PRO A 34 -1.85 -3.89 5.64
N CYS A 35 -1.30 -2.69 5.76
CA CYS A 35 0.08 -2.49 6.15
C CYS A 35 0.20 -1.33 7.14
N LEU A 36 1.07 -1.47 8.13
CA LEU A 36 1.42 -0.40 9.07
C LEU A 36 2.88 0.02 8.87
N TRP A 37 3.12 1.30 8.85
CA TRP A 37 4.43 1.88 8.71
C TRP A 37 4.54 3.16 9.56
N ILE A 38 5.64 3.32 10.28
CA ILE A 38 5.97 4.59 10.97
C ILE A 38 6.98 5.32 10.09
N ASP A 39 6.64 6.55 9.72
CA ASP A 39 7.50 7.39 8.91
C ASP A 39 8.66 8.00 9.73
N PRO A 40 9.64 8.67 9.10
CA PRO A 40 10.77 9.29 9.80
C PRO A 40 10.38 10.37 10.82
N HIS A 41 9.16 10.88 10.77
CA HIS A 41 8.66 11.90 11.70
C HIS A 41 7.85 11.29 12.86
N GLY A 42 7.76 9.95 12.92
CA GLY A 42 7.01 9.24 13.96
C GLY A 42 5.51 9.14 13.70
N VAL A 43 5.03 9.55 12.53
CA VAL A 43 3.61 9.40 12.16
C VAL A 43 3.34 7.97 11.74
N LEU A 44 2.32 7.36 12.33
CA LEU A 44 1.87 6.03 11.95
C LEU A 44 0.95 6.12 10.73
N TRP A 45 1.34 5.43 9.68
CA TRP A 45 0.55 5.25 8.46
C TRP A 45 -0.08 3.87 8.46
N MET A 46 -1.36 3.83 8.23
CA MET A 46 -2.09 2.62 7.89
C MET A 46 -2.44 2.70 6.41
N SER A 47 -2.03 1.71 5.65
CA SER A 47 -2.39 1.58 4.24
C SER A 47 -3.19 0.31 3.99
N TRP A 48 -4.01 0.35 2.95
CA TRP A 48 -4.78 -0.80 2.48
C TRP A 48 -5.09 -0.67 0.99
N THR A 49 -5.39 -1.77 0.38
CA THR A 49 -5.93 -1.79 -0.97
C THR A 49 -7.45 -1.77 -0.92
N GLN A 50 -8.04 -1.06 -1.86
CA GLN A 50 -9.49 -1.01 -2.04
C GLN A 50 -9.85 -1.24 -3.50
N ALA A 51 -10.80 -2.16 -3.73
CA ALA A 51 -11.32 -2.49 -5.05
C ALA A 51 -12.79 -2.88 -4.97
N ARG A 52 -13.49 -2.83 -6.10
CA ARG A 52 -14.83 -3.37 -6.21
C ARG A 52 -14.77 -4.86 -6.55
N GLY A 53 -15.57 -5.67 -5.89
CA GLY A 53 -15.52 -7.13 -6.02
C GLY A 53 -14.17 -7.70 -5.57
N PHE A 54 -13.66 -8.72 -6.26
CA PHE A 54 -12.32 -9.25 -5.99
C PHE A 54 -11.23 -8.27 -6.45
N ASN A 55 -11.28 -7.86 -7.69
CA ASN A 55 -10.46 -6.84 -8.31
C ASN A 55 -11.09 -6.48 -9.65
N ASP A 56 -11.57 -5.26 -9.80
CA ASP A 56 -12.20 -4.77 -11.04
C ASP A 56 -11.22 -3.98 -11.94
N GLY A 57 -9.92 -4.12 -11.71
CA GLY A 57 -8.87 -3.40 -12.45
C GLY A 57 -8.67 -1.96 -12.03
N ARG A 58 -9.46 -1.44 -11.07
CA ARG A 58 -9.38 -0.07 -10.53
C ARG A 58 -8.91 -0.02 -9.09
N SER A 59 -8.27 -1.10 -8.63
CA SER A 59 -7.69 -1.15 -7.29
C SER A 59 -6.84 0.08 -7.01
N GLY A 60 -6.90 0.55 -5.80
CA GLY A 60 -6.08 1.68 -5.36
C GLY A 60 -5.60 1.50 -3.94
N VAL A 61 -4.45 2.08 -3.69
CA VAL A 61 -3.86 2.16 -2.35
C VAL A 61 -4.43 3.37 -1.63
N TRP A 62 -4.98 3.12 -0.46
CA TRP A 62 -5.52 4.14 0.44
C TRP A 62 -4.69 4.20 1.70
N VAL A 63 -4.64 5.35 2.31
CA VAL A 63 -3.93 5.58 3.58
C VAL A 63 -4.75 6.42 4.53
N SER A 64 -4.52 6.18 5.81
CA SER A 64 -4.91 7.04 6.93
C SER A 64 -3.71 7.19 7.86
N GLN A 65 -3.59 8.32 8.52
CA GLN A 65 -2.44 8.68 9.34
C GLN A 65 -2.84 8.98 10.78
N CYS A 66 -2.03 8.54 11.73
CA CYS A 66 -2.15 8.90 13.13
C CYS A 66 -0.87 9.63 13.56
N SER A 67 -1.01 10.89 13.96
CA SER A 67 0.12 11.75 14.34
C SER A 67 0.70 11.43 15.72
N ASP A 68 -0.07 10.78 16.58
CA ASP A 68 0.36 10.36 17.92
C ASP A 68 0.01 8.88 18.11
N PRO A 69 0.88 7.96 17.64
CA PRO A 69 0.63 6.52 17.74
C PRO A 69 0.77 5.97 19.17
N ASP A 70 1.30 6.76 20.10
CA ASP A 70 1.49 6.37 21.49
C ASP A 70 0.31 6.82 22.38
N ALA A 71 -0.65 7.57 21.83
CA ALA A 71 -1.84 8.01 22.57
C ALA A 71 -2.73 6.82 22.97
N ASP A 72 -3.38 6.93 24.12
CA ASP A 72 -4.36 5.92 24.58
C ASP A 72 -5.53 5.74 23.60
N ASN A 73 -5.92 6.82 22.91
CA ASN A 73 -6.95 6.84 21.88
C ASN A 73 -6.34 7.32 20.56
N LEU A 74 -6.27 6.45 19.58
CA LEU A 74 -5.71 6.77 18.28
C LEU A 74 -6.70 7.61 17.46
N VAL A 75 -6.21 8.72 16.93
CA VAL A 75 -6.99 9.60 16.05
C VAL A 75 -6.44 9.47 14.62
N TRP A 76 -7.27 8.96 13.72
CA TRP A 76 -6.92 8.75 12.33
C TRP A 76 -7.39 9.87 11.43
N SER A 77 -6.56 10.29 10.50
CA SER A 77 -6.96 11.21 9.44
C SER A 77 -8.03 10.61 8.53
N PRO A 78 -8.83 11.42 7.83
CA PRO A 78 -9.68 10.90 6.77
C PRO A 78 -8.86 10.10 5.74
N PRO A 79 -9.40 8.96 5.23
CA PRO A 79 -8.75 8.18 4.21
C PRO A 79 -8.51 8.97 2.92
N ARG A 80 -7.33 8.77 2.31
CA ARG A 80 -7.03 9.30 0.97
C ARG A 80 -6.41 8.24 0.07
N ARG A 81 -6.75 8.25 -1.22
CA ARG A 81 -6.11 7.41 -2.22
C ARG A 81 -4.76 8.01 -2.60
N ILE A 82 -3.71 7.19 -2.64
CA ILE A 82 -2.34 7.64 -2.94
C ILE A 82 -1.75 7.04 -4.21
N ALA A 83 -2.24 5.90 -4.66
CA ALA A 83 -1.71 5.21 -5.84
C ALA A 83 -2.77 4.34 -6.50
N ASN A 84 -2.55 3.99 -7.75
CA ASN A 84 -3.27 2.93 -8.44
C ASN A 84 -2.63 1.58 -8.13
N GLY A 85 -3.43 0.51 -8.20
CA GLY A 85 -2.97 -0.85 -7.96
C GLY A 85 -3.02 -1.27 -6.50
N ILE A 86 -2.15 -2.19 -6.14
CA ILE A 86 -2.12 -2.92 -4.88
C ILE A 86 -0.75 -2.74 -4.26
N MET A 87 -0.68 -2.49 -2.96
CA MET A 87 0.57 -2.38 -2.21
C MET A 87 0.56 -3.38 -1.06
N MET A 88 1.41 -4.40 -1.15
CA MET A 88 1.52 -5.46 -0.13
C MET A 88 2.74 -5.28 0.78
N ASN A 89 3.66 -4.42 0.41
CA ASN A 89 4.89 -4.18 1.17
C ASN A 89 4.97 -2.72 1.62
N LYS A 90 5.71 -2.50 2.71
CA LYS A 90 5.91 -1.16 3.29
C LYS A 90 6.65 -0.25 2.32
N PRO A 91 6.35 1.05 2.35
CA PRO A 91 7.22 2.02 1.70
C PRO A 91 8.62 2.03 2.33
N ILE A 92 9.58 2.52 1.57
CA ILE A 92 10.92 2.80 2.06
C ILE A 92 11.22 4.29 1.96
N VAL A 93 12.15 4.75 2.77
CA VAL A 93 12.75 6.09 2.64
C VAL A 93 14.18 5.90 2.17
N THR A 94 14.52 6.56 1.06
CA THR A 94 15.87 6.48 0.49
C THR A 94 16.85 7.34 1.29
N SER A 95 18.14 7.11 1.09
CA SER A 95 19.21 7.94 1.67
C SER A 95 19.13 9.42 1.26
N LYS A 96 18.37 9.72 0.19
CA LYS A 96 18.12 11.10 -0.29
C LYS A 96 16.83 11.71 0.29
N GLY A 97 16.08 10.94 1.09
CA GLY A 97 14.81 11.39 1.67
C GLY A 97 13.58 11.14 0.80
N ASP A 98 13.73 10.54 -0.39
CA ASP A 98 12.58 10.17 -1.22
C ASP A 98 11.82 9.00 -0.57
N TRP A 99 10.51 9.08 -0.50
CA TRP A 99 9.66 7.99 -0.06
C TRP A 99 9.16 7.19 -1.26
N LEU A 100 9.39 5.89 -1.26
CA LEU A 100 9.03 5.02 -2.37
C LEU A 100 7.97 4.00 -1.93
N PHE A 101 6.89 3.94 -2.68
CA PHE A 101 5.72 3.08 -2.43
C PHE A 101 5.67 2.01 -3.52
N PRO A 102 5.97 0.73 -3.20
CA PRO A 102 5.90 -0.36 -4.17
C PRO A 102 4.44 -0.73 -4.43
N THR A 103 3.98 -0.57 -5.65
CA THR A 103 2.61 -0.92 -6.04
C THR A 103 2.60 -1.75 -7.32
N ALA A 104 1.53 -2.46 -7.59
CA ALA A 104 1.36 -3.14 -8.85
C ALA A 104 -0.11 -3.13 -9.30
N ILE A 105 -0.34 -2.91 -10.58
CA ILE A 105 -1.64 -3.26 -11.16
C ILE A 105 -1.53 -4.70 -11.62
N TRP A 106 -2.22 -5.59 -10.91
CA TRP A 106 -2.15 -7.00 -11.18
C TRP A 106 -2.64 -7.33 -12.58
N CYS A 107 -1.89 -8.20 -13.23
CA CYS A 107 -2.32 -8.86 -14.43
C CYS A 107 -2.29 -10.37 -14.18
N ASP A 108 -3.22 -11.09 -14.74
CA ASP A 108 -3.34 -12.52 -14.52
C ASP A 108 -3.66 -13.22 -15.84
N THR A 109 -2.82 -14.16 -16.21
CA THR A 109 -3.00 -14.98 -17.39
C THR A 109 -4.04 -16.08 -17.21
N SER A 110 -4.46 -16.35 -15.95
CA SER A 110 -5.50 -17.33 -15.62
C SER A 110 -6.93 -16.83 -15.88
N GLY A 111 -7.09 -15.52 -16.15
CA GLY A 111 -8.39 -14.89 -16.34
C GLY A 111 -9.13 -14.50 -15.05
N SER A 112 -8.46 -14.60 -13.90
CA SER A 112 -9.05 -14.21 -12.60
C SER A 112 -9.05 -12.70 -12.38
N VAL A 113 -8.23 -11.95 -13.14
CA VAL A 113 -8.17 -10.50 -13.11
C VAL A 113 -8.81 -9.93 -14.36
N PRO A 114 -9.65 -8.89 -14.25
CA PRO A 114 -10.29 -8.26 -15.40
C PRO A 114 -9.30 -7.78 -16.46
N THR A 115 -9.66 -7.91 -17.71
CA THR A 115 -8.88 -7.43 -18.85
C THR A 115 -9.07 -5.96 -19.13
N GLU A 116 -10.16 -5.37 -18.61
CA GLU A 116 -10.40 -3.94 -18.72
C GLU A 116 -9.36 -3.13 -17.94
N ARG A 117 -8.83 -2.09 -18.55
CA ARG A 117 -7.72 -1.30 -17.99
C ARG A 117 -8.14 0.05 -17.43
N HIS A 118 -9.35 0.51 -17.79
CA HIS A 118 -9.95 1.76 -17.28
C HIS A 118 -9.04 3.00 -17.41
N GLY A 119 -8.25 3.08 -18.50
CA GLY A 119 -7.30 4.18 -18.70
C GLY A 119 -5.97 4.02 -17.94
N LEU A 120 -5.69 2.83 -17.40
CA LEU A 120 -4.47 2.52 -16.65
C LEU A 120 -3.48 1.67 -17.47
N GLU A 121 -3.57 1.72 -18.80
CA GLU A 121 -2.71 0.94 -19.71
C GLU A 121 -1.22 1.20 -19.47
N ASN A 122 -0.88 2.45 -19.15
CA ASN A 122 0.50 2.87 -18.89
C ASN A 122 0.99 2.55 -17.47
N GLU A 123 0.14 1.96 -16.63
CA GLU A 123 0.44 1.57 -15.26
C GLU A 123 0.32 0.06 -15.03
N GLN A 124 0.22 -0.71 -16.09
CA GLN A 124 0.09 -2.19 -16.05
C GLN A 124 1.43 -2.88 -15.76
N PHE A 125 2.11 -2.47 -14.69
CA PHE A 125 3.47 -2.87 -14.34
C PHE A 125 3.62 -3.06 -12.84
N SER A 126 4.79 -3.60 -12.42
CA SER A 126 5.29 -3.45 -11.04
C SER A 126 5.80 -2.02 -10.88
N ASN A 127 5.02 -1.18 -10.24
CA ASN A 127 5.20 0.27 -10.21
C ASN A 127 5.94 0.73 -8.95
N VAL A 128 6.51 1.92 -9.04
CA VAL A 128 7.01 2.71 -7.92
C VAL A 128 6.32 4.07 -7.95
N TYR A 129 5.53 4.34 -6.94
CA TYR A 129 5.09 5.69 -6.65
C TYR A 129 6.08 6.34 -5.69
N ALA A 130 6.25 7.63 -5.78
CA ALA A 130 7.20 8.35 -4.95
C ALA A 130 6.63 9.64 -4.39
N SER A 131 7.10 10.01 -3.23
CA SER A 131 6.96 11.34 -2.65
C SER A 131 8.35 11.97 -2.46
N LEU A 132 8.47 13.24 -2.86
CA LEU A 132 9.67 14.07 -2.67
C LEU A 132 9.42 15.15 -1.61
N ASP A 133 8.29 15.12 -0.95
CA ASP A 133 7.78 16.12 -0.02
C ASP A 133 7.16 15.49 1.23
N GLU A 134 7.77 14.39 1.71
CA GLU A 134 7.41 13.73 2.97
C GLU A 134 5.95 13.22 2.99
N GLY A 135 5.51 12.66 1.87
CA GLY A 135 4.19 12.04 1.74
C GLY A 135 3.03 13.01 1.49
N ARG A 136 3.29 14.31 1.30
CA ARG A 136 2.23 15.29 0.97
C ARG A 136 1.67 15.03 -0.42
N THR A 137 2.55 14.90 -1.42
CA THR A 137 2.19 14.47 -2.76
C THR A 137 2.84 13.14 -3.10
N ILE A 138 2.12 12.26 -3.78
CA ILE A 138 2.60 10.95 -4.19
C ILE A 138 2.22 10.76 -5.66
N ALA A 139 3.19 10.43 -6.50
CA ALA A 139 3.00 10.29 -7.94
C ALA A 139 3.77 9.09 -8.49
N LEU A 140 3.31 8.55 -9.62
CA LEU A 140 4.02 7.50 -10.33
C LEU A 140 5.41 8.00 -10.75
N ARG A 141 6.46 7.28 -10.35
CA ARG A 141 7.85 7.61 -10.66
C ARG A 141 8.42 6.74 -11.77
N GLY A 142 8.05 5.47 -11.79
CA GLY A 142 8.57 4.50 -12.75
C GLY A 142 8.04 3.09 -12.48
N HIS A 143 8.53 2.14 -13.26
CA HIS A 143 8.08 0.76 -13.18
C HIS A 143 9.14 -0.22 -13.65
N ALA A 144 8.92 -1.49 -13.33
CA ALA A 144 9.59 -2.63 -13.96
C ALA A 144 8.59 -3.40 -14.84
N ASP A 145 8.94 -3.58 -16.11
CA ASP A 145 8.21 -4.45 -17.03
C ASP A 145 8.79 -5.87 -16.94
N ILE A 146 8.08 -6.74 -16.27
CA ILE A 146 8.54 -8.09 -15.95
C ILE A 146 7.71 -9.08 -16.78
N PRO A 147 8.34 -9.97 -17.56
CA PRO A 147 7.65 -10.99 -18.33
C PRO A 147 6.82 -11.91 -17.42
N HIS A 148 5.66 -12.32 -17.90
CA HIS A 148 4.77 -13.27 -17.21
C HIS A 148 4.34 -12.85 -15.80
N ARG A 149 4.22 -11.53 -15.57
CA ARG A 149 3.67 -10.99 -14.32
C ARG A 149 2.30 -11.59 -14.03
N SER A 150 2.05 -11.79 -12.76
CA SER A 150 0.76 -12.22 -12.27
C SER A 150 0.37 -11.34 -11.07
N PHE A 151 0.27 -11.92 -9.90
CA PHE A 151 -0.03 -11.19 -8.67
C PHE A 151 1.26 -10.59 -8.08
N ASP A 152 1.77 -9.53 -8.70
CA ASP A 152 3.03 -8.92 -8.29
C ASP A 152 2.94 -8.37 -6.87
N GLU A 153 3.76 -8.91 -6.00
CA GLU A 153 3.89 -8.51 -4.61
C GLU A 153 5.25 -7.85 -4.43
N ASN A 154 5.45 -6.78 -5.20
CA ASN A 154 6.75 -6.15 -5.32
C ASN A 154 7.19 -5.46 -4.02
N MET A 155 8.48 -5.49 -3.77
CA MET A 155 9.15 -4.75 -2.72
C MET A 155 10.39 -4.06 -3.26
N ILE A 156 10.81 -2.99 -2.59
CA ILE A 156 11.96 -2.17 -3.00
C ILE A 156 12.95 -2.10 -1.84
N VAL A 157 14.23 -2.16 -2.16
CA VAL A 157 15.30 -1.85 -1.22
C VAL A 157 16.34 -0.94 -1.87
N GLU A 158 16.91 -0.03 -1.11
CA GLU A 158 18.04 0.78 -1.53
C GLU A 158 19.34 0.10 -1.12
N LYS A 159 20.28 0.01 -2.05
CA LYS A 159 21.63 -0.46 -1.80
C LYS A 159 22.52 0.66 -1.26
N ARG A 160 23.66 0.29 -0.72
CA ARG A 160 24.65 1.26 -0.18
C ARG A 160 25.18 2.26 -1.21
N ASP A 161 25.14 1.90 -2.49
CA ASP A 161 25.56 2.76 -3.61
C ASP A 161 24.42 3.66 -4.12
N GLY A 162 23.24 3.62 -3.47
CA GLY A 162 22.04 4.38 -3.84
C GLY A 162 21.24 3.77 -4.99
N SER A 163 21.67 2.65 -5.57
CA SER A 163 20.87 1.94 -6.56
C SER A 163 19.71 1.20 -5.88
N LEU A 164 18.61 1.01 -6.61
CA LEU A 164 17.42 0.35 -6.11
C LEU A 164 17.29 -1.06 -6.70
N TRP A 165 16.93 -2.01 -5.84
CA TRP A 165 16.45 -3.31 -6.26
C TRP A 165 14.96 -3.40 -6.07
N MET A 166 14.29 -4.01 -7.04
CA MET A 166 12.91 -4.44 -6.90
C MET A 166 12.87 -5.97 -6.96
N LEU A 167 12.26 -6.57 -5.95
CA LEU A 167 11.89 -7.98 -5.97
C LEU A 167 10.40 -8.06 -6.28
N THR A 168 10.05 -8.88 -7.24
CA THR A 168 8.68 -9.09 -7.70
C THR A 168 8.39 -10.57 -7.83
N ARG A 169 7.19 -10.98 -7.44
CA ARG A 169 6.66 -12.30 -7.71
C ARG A 169 6.14 -12.37 -9.16
N THR A 170 6.34 -13.50 -9.83
CA THR A 170 5.81 -13.82 -11.16
C THR A 170 5.01 -15.10 -11.14
#